data_22e20880f702bbbef780fd1155e0b4c0
#
_entry.id   22e20880f702bbbef780fd1155e0b4c0
#
_cell.length_a   1.000
_cell.length_b   1.000
_cell.length_c   1.000
_cell.angle_alpha   90.00
_cell.angle_beta   90.00
_cell.angle_gamma   90.00
#
_symmetry.space_group_name_H-M   'P 1'
#
loop_
_entity.id
_entity.type
_entity.pdbx_description
1 polymer ?
#
loop_
_entity_poly.entity_id
_entity_poly.type
_entity_poly.pdbx_seq_one_letter_code
_entity_poly.pdbx_strand_id
1 'polypeptide(L)'
;ILHTIEIEVSRYVLTISVINMVVGLVFAACLYLGLDLPLDQALLWGTLAAILNFAPYVGPLIGIVVMLLMGFSSFNDPVQSLLPAAIYLGLHTLEGQIVTPIVLGKRMALSPLILILALMVFGWIWGIIGLLLAVPMLVCVKIVLTRLDGMEGWAKLLE
;
A
#
# COMPACT_ATOMS: atom_id res chain seq x y z
N ILE A 1 -25.48 -10.47 6.49
CA ILE A 1 -24.82 -9.44 5.67
C ILE A 1 -23.78 -8.70 6.52
N LEU A 2 -24.14 -8.06 7.62
CA LEU A 2 -23.19 -7.31 8.48
C LEU A 2 -22.04 -8.17 8.98
N HIS A 3 -22.30 -9.36 9.47
CA HIS A 3 -21.27 -10.28 9.96
C HIS A 3 -20.32 -10.76 8.86
N THR A 4 -20.81 -10.94 7.64
CA THR A 4 -19.97 -11.31 6.49
C THR A 4 -19.05 -10.16 6.09
N ILE A 5 -19.59 -8.94 6.08
CA ILE A 5 -18.81 -7.71 5.79
C ILE A 5 -17.69 -7.53 6.83
N GLU A 6 -18.03 -7.66 8.11
CA GLU A 6 -17.07 -7.55 9.20
C GLU A 6 -15.90 -8.54 9.05
N ILE A 7 -16.19 -9.81 8.77
CA ILE A 7 -15.17 -10.85 8.61
C ILE A 7 -14.29 -10.58 7.37
N GLU A 8 -14.89 -10.24 6.23
CA GLU A 8 -14.14 -10.03 4.99
C GLU A 8 -13.27 -8.78 5.06
N VAL A 9 -13.79 -7.70 5.64
CA VAL A 9 -13.02 -6.45 5.84
C VAL A 9 -11.91 -6.67 6.85
N SER A 10 -12.17 -7.31 7.98
CA SER A 10 -11.14 -7.62 8.98
C SER A 10 -10.03 -8.48 8.38
N ARG A 11 -10.40 -9.51 7.62
CA ARG A 11 -9.43 -10.37 6.93
C ARG A 11 -8.59 -9.59 5.92
N TYR A 12 -9.22 -8.70 5.14
CA TYR A 12 -8.51 -7.86 4.19
C TYR A 12 -7.52 -6.93 4.90
N VAL A 13 -7.98 -6.20 5.91
CA VAL A 13 -7.13 -5.25 6.67
C VAL A 13 -5.97 -5.96 7.35
N LEU A 14 -6.22 -7.11 7.98
CA LEU A 14 -5.15 -7.92 8.60
C LEU A 14 -4.13 -8.39 7.57
N THR A 15 -4.60 -8.91 6.43
CA THR A 15 -3.73 -9.42 5.37
C THR A 15 -2.83 -8.31 4.81
N ILE A 16 -3.41 -7.15 4.48
CA ILE A 16 -2.65 -5.99 4.00
C ILE A 16 -1.68 -5.48 5.07
N SER A 17 -2.08 -5.45 6.33
CA SER A 17 -1.19 -5.04 7.42
C SER A 17 0.01 -5.96 7.56
N VAL A 18 -0.18 -7.27 7.43
CA VAL A 18 0.92 -8.25 7.44
C VAL A 18 1.84 -8.07 6.23
N ILE A 19 1.27 -7.92 5.03
CA ILE A 19 2.06 -7.66 3.81
C ILE A 19 2.90 -6.39 3.98
N ASN A 20 2.29 -5.29 4.42
CA ASN A 20 2.97 -4.02 4.61
C ASN A 20 4.08 -4.09 5.66
N MET A 21 3.84 -4.82 6.75
CA MET A 21 4.85 -5.07 7.78
C MET A 21 6.03 -5.85 7.20
N VAL A 22 5.78 -6.92 6.45
CA VAL A 22 6.83 -7.72 5.81
C VAL A 22 7.62 -6.88 4.81
N VAL A 23 6.96 -6.11 3.96
CA VAL A 23 7.62 -5.20 3.00
C VAL A 23 8.50 -4.18 3.72
N GLY A 24 7.99 -3.56 4.78
CA GLY A 24 8.76 -2.61 5.59
C GLY A 24 9.97 -3.23 6.26
N LEU A 25 9.84 -4.44 6.82
CA LEU A 25 10.96 -5.18 7.42
C LEU A 25 12.01 -5.59 6.39
N VAL A 26 11.58 -6.08 5.22
CA VAL A 26 12.49 -6.44 4.12
C VAL A 26 13.22 -5.20 3.62
N PHE A 27 12.52 -4.07 3.48
CA PHE A 27 13.15 -2.80 3.11
C PHE A 27 14.18 -2.34 4.15
N ALA A 28 13.83 -2.39 5.45
CA ALA A 28 14.76 -2.09 6.52
C ALA A 28 16.02 -3.00 6.51
N ALA A 29 15.82 -4.31 6.27
CA ALA A 29 16.92 -5.26 6.14
C ALA A 29 17.83 -4.93 4.93
N CYS A 30 17.25 -4.54 3.78
CA CYS A 30 18.03 -4.10 2.63
C CYS A 30 18.85 -2.84 2.91
N LEU A 31 18.29 -1.87 3.64
CA LEU A 31 19.01 -0.66 4.04
C LEU A 31 20.14 -0.95 5.05
N TYR A 32 19.87 -1.81 6.03
CA TYR A 32 20.82 -2.16 7.07
C TYR A 32 21.95 -3.03 6.55
N LEU A 33 21.64 -4.13 5.85
CA LEU A 33 22.61 -5.11 5.37
C LEU A 33 23.26 -4.75 4.03
N GLY A 34 22.53 -4.01 3.19
CA GLY A 34 22.98 -3.68 1.82
C GLY A 34 23.63 -2.30 1.69
N LEU A 35 23.24 -1.35 2.53
CA LEU A 35 23.71 0.04 2.46
C LEU A 35 24.39 0.49 3.75
N ASP A 36 24.61 -0.41 4.71
CA ASP A 36 25.28 -0.14 5.99
C ASP A 36 24.67 1.02 6.79
N LEU A 37 23.34 1.27 6.61
CA LEU A 37 22.65 2.24 7.44
C LEU A 37 22.55 1.74 8.89
N PRO A 38 22.62 2.65 9.89
CA PRO A 38 22.35 2.29 11.29
C PRO A 38 20.97 1.63 11.45
N LEU A 39 20.86 0.64 12.33
CA LEU A 39 19.65 -0.17 12.52
C LEU A 39 18.42 0.69 12.86
N ASP A 40 18.59 1.69 13.70
CA ASP A 40 17.54 2.64 14.11
C ASP A 40 17.00 3.42 12.91
N GLN A 41 17.88 3.90 12.04
CA GLN A 41 17.48 4.58 10.80
C GLN A 41 16.83 3.60 9.81
N ALA A 42 17.40 2.42 9.61
CA ALA A 42 16.83 1.41 8.73
C ALA A 42 15.41 1.01 9.16
N LEU A 43 15.18 0.81 10.46
CA LEU A 43 13.86 0.51 11.01
C LEU A 43 12.87 1.69 10.86
N LEU A 44 13.34 2.92 11.03
CA LEU A 44 12.52 4.12 10.83
C LEU A 44 12.02 4.19 9.39
N TRP A 45 12.91 4.05 8.42
CA TRP A 45 12.55 4.09 7.00
C TRP A 45 11.71 2.89 6.57
N GLY A 46 11.97 1.71 7.12
CA GLY A 46 11.16 0.52 6.92
C GLY A 46 9.75 0.68 7.46
N THR A 47 9.60 1.27 8.64
CA THR A 47 8.29 1.59 9.23
C THR A 47 7.53 2.60 8.37
N LEU A 48 8.20 3.65 7.91
CA LEU A 48 7.60 4.62 7.01
C LEU A 48 7.14 3.99 5.69
N ALA A 49 7.96 3.11 5.10
CA ALA A 49 7.60 2.35 3.91
C ALA A 49 6.35 1.50 4.13
N ALA A 50 6.26 0.79 5.28
CA ALA A 50 5.08 0.00 5.64
C ALA A 50 3.81 0.85 5.76
N ILE A 51 3.91 2.02 6.38
CA ILE A 51 2.78 2.95 6.54
C ILE A 51 2.34 3.53 5.19
N LEU A 52 3.28 3.99 4.37
CA LEU A 52 2.97 4.54 3.05
C LEU A 52 2.28 3.52 2.14
N ASN A 53 2.59 2.24 2.29
CA ASN A 53 1.99 1.18 1.48
C ASN A 53 0.49 0.96 1.73
N PHE A 54 -0.08 1.50 2.80
CA PHE A 54 -1.54 1.49 3.02
C PHE A 54 -2.31 2.37 2.02
N ALA A 55 -1.67 3.39 1.44
CA ALA A 55 -2.27 4.27 0.44
C ALA A 55 -1.80 3.86 -0.97
N PRO A 56 -2.56 3.05 -1.71
CA PRO A 56 -2.17 2.59 -3.04
C PRO A 56 -1.90 3.77 -3.97
N TYR A 57 -0.91 3.64 -4.85
CA TYR A 57 -0.43 4.65 -5.79
C TYR A 57 0.16 5.91 -5.14
N VAL A 58 -0.54 6.54 -4.19
CA VAL A 58 -0.10 7.75 -3.49
C VAL A 58 1.09 7.44 -2.57
N GLY A 59 1.01 6.34 -1.83
CA GLY A 59 2.08 5.89 -0.93
C GLY A 59 3.40 5.63 -1.64
N PRO A 60 3.43 4.77 -2.66
CA PRO A 60 4.63 4.55 -3.47
C PRO A 60 5.19 5.82 -4.11
N LEU A 61 4.34 6.71 -4.62
CA LEU A 61 4.77 7.97 -5.23
C LEU A 61 5.48 8.88 -4.22
N ILE A 62 4.86 9.10 -3.05
CA ILE A 62 5.46 9.87 -1.96
C ILE A 62 6.71 9.16 -1.45
N GLY A 63 6.66 7.84 -1.31
CA GLY A 63 7.76 7.03 -0.81
C GLY A 63 9.02 7.15 -1.68
N ILE A 64 8.89 7.11 -3.01
CA ILE A 64 10.02 7.29 -3.91
C ILE A 64 10.68 8.64 -3.69
N VAL A 65 9.89 9.73 -3.61
CA VAL A 65 10.42 11.09 -3.38
C VAL A 65 11.14 11.17 -2.03
N VAL A 66 10.53 10.63 -0.97
CA VAL A 66 11.12 10.63 0.37
C VAL A 66 12.40 9.79 0.42
N MET A 67 12.42 8.60 -0.23
CA MET A 67 13.62 7.75 -0.27
C MET A 67 14.74 8.35 -1.12
N LEU A 68 14.42 9.13 -2.16
CA LEU A 68 15.42 9.92 -2.88
C LEU A 68 16.03 10.98 -1.97
N LEU A 69 15.22 11.77 -1.27
CA LEU A 69 15.69 12.80 -0.35
C LEU A 69 16.57 12.19 0.76
N MET A 70 16.15 11.08 1.33
CA MET A 70 16.93 10.33 2.32
C MET A 70 18.26 9.87 1.74
N GLY A 71 18.25 9.28 0.56
CA GLY A 71 19.46 8.79 -0.10
C GLY A 71 20.48 9.90 -0.33
N PHE A 72 20.06 11.04 -0.88
CA PHE A 72 20.94 12.20 -1.08
C PHE A 72 21.39 12.89 0.22
N SER A 73 20.65 12.70 1.30
CA SER A 73 21.04 13.20 2.63
C SER A 73 22.01 12.28 3.37
N SER A 74 21.94 10.96 3.11
CA SER A 74 22.69 9.95 3.84
C SER A 74 23.99 9.53 3.15
N PHE A 75 24.07 9.65 1.83
CA PHE A 75 25.19 9.16 1.03
C PHE A 75 25.85 10.29 0.22
N ASN A 76 27.18 10.25 0.13
CA ASN A 76 27.95 11.21 -0.66
C ASN A 76 28.10 10.79 -2.14
N ASP A 77 28.00 9.49 -2.40
CA ASP A 77 28.09 8.96 -3.75
C ASP A 77 26.73 9.01 -4.46
N PRO A 78 26.62 9.60 -5.68
CA PRO A 78 25.35 9.71 -6.40
C PRO A 78 24.68 8.36 -6.67
N VAL A 79 25.44 7.30 -6.94
CA VAL A 79 24.89 5.98 -7.21
C VAL A 79 24.30 5.38 -5.93
N GLN A 80 25.02 5.47 -4.82
CA GLN A 80 24.50 5.01 -3.52
C GLN A 80 23.27 5.80 -3.07
N SER A 81 23.22 7.10 -3.37
CA SER A 81 22.07 7.96 -3.05
C SER A 81 20.78 7.54 -3.75
N LEU A 82 20.85 6.91 -4.92
CA LEU A 82 19.69 6.42 -5.67
C LEU A 82 19.21 5.05 -5.19
N LEU A 83 20.07 4.26 -4.55
CA LEU A 83 19.76 2.88 -4.17
C LEU A 83 18.55 2.73 -3.24
N PRO A 84 18.34 3.56 -2.19
CA PRO A 84 17.15 3.44 -1.35
C PRO A 84 15.85 3.56 -2.13
N ALA A 85 15.74 4.51 -3.06
CA ALA A 85 14.57 4.68 -3.89
C ALA A 85 14.40 3.54 -4.91
N ALA A 86 15.51 3.03 -5.47
CA ALA A 86 15.48 1.89 -6.40
C ALA A 86 15.03 0.60 -5.69
N ILE A 87 15.53 0.32 -4.48
CA ILE A 87 15.12 -0.82 -3.66
C ILE A 87 13.64 -0.68 -3.27
N TYR A 88 13.22 0.50 -2.83
CA TYR A 88 11.84 0.79 -2.50
C TYR A 88 10.90 0.52 -3.68
N LEU A 89 11.21 1.07 -4.86
CA LEU A 89 10.44 0.84 -6.08
C LEU A 89 10.40 -0.63 -6.49
N GLY A 90 11.53 -1.34 -6.41
CA GLY A 90 11.63 -2.76 -6.70
C GLY A 90 10.75 -3.61 -5.78
N LEU A 91 10.79 -3.37 -4.47
CA LEU A 91 9.96 -4.08 -3.49
C LEU A 91 8.47 -3.82 -3.70
N HIS A 92 8.08 -2.57 -3.97
CA HIS A 92 6.67 -2.25 -4.25
C HIS A 92 6.18 -2.84 -5.58
N THR A 93 7.03 -2.90 -6.58
CA THR A 93 6.70 -3.57 -7.84
C THR A 93 6.49 -5.07 -7.63
N LEU A 94 7.38 -5.73 -6.89
CA LEU A 94 7.24 -7.16 -6.55
C LEU A 94 5.99 -7.41 -5.69
N GLU A 95 5.75 -6.57 -4.70
CA GLU A 95 4.58 -6.68 -3.84
C GLU A 95 3.29 -6.55 -4.66
N GLY A 96 3.14 -5.48 -5.43
CA GLY A 96 1.92 -5.19 -6.18
C GLY A 96 1.66 -6.16 -7.33
N GLN A 97 2.70 -6.68 -8.00
CA GLN A 97 2.55 -7.56 -9.16
C GLN A 97 2.52 -9.05 -8.79
N ILE A 98 3.10 -9.44 -7.67
CA ILE A 98 3.27 -10.85 -7.29
C ILE A 98 2.59 -11.16 -5.96
N VAL A 99 2.97 -10.47 -4.89
CA VAL A 99 2.53 -10.83 -3.52
C VAL A 99 1.03 -10.56 -3.35
N THR A 100 0.58 -9.37 -3.65
CA THR A 100 -0.83 -8.98 -3.51
C THR A 100 -1.76 -9.85 -4.35
N PRO A 101 -1.53 -10.13 -5.65
CA PRO A 101 -2.38 -11.03 -6.42
C PRO A 101 -2.40 -12.47 -5.92
N ILE A 102 -1.28 -12.98 -5.39
CA ILE A 102 -1.22 -14.34 -4.85
C ILE A 102 -2.00 -14.45 -3.54
N VAL A 103 -1.83 -13.48 -2.64
CA VAL A 103 -2.39 -13.52 -1.29
C VAL A 103 -3.87 -13.12 -1.26
N LEU A 104 -4.24 -12.05 -1.94
CA LEU A 104 -5.62 -11.54 -1.96
C LEU A 104 -6.48 -12.16 -3.07
N GLY A 105 -5.84 -12.67 -4.13
CA GLY A 105 -6.52 -13.26 -5.27
C GLY A 105 -7.28 -12.23 -6.13
N LYS A 106 -7.85 -12.73 -7.25
CA LYS A 106 -8.58 -11.88 -8.20
C LYS A 106 -9.93 -11.34 -7.68
N ARG A 107 -10.46 -11.92 -6.61
CA ARG A 107 -11.78 -11.54 -6.07
C ARG A 107 -11.81 -10.13 -5.44
N MET A 108 -10.65 -9.60 -5.06
CA MET A 108 -10.51 -8.27 -4.48
C MET A 108 -9.92 -7.24 -5.45
N ALA A 109 -9.82 -7.59 -6.74
CA ALA A 109 -9.38 -6.64 -7.76
C ALA A 109 -10.34 -5.44 -7.78
N LEU A 110 -9.81 -4.27 -7.51
CA LEU A 110 -10.50 -2.99 -7.65
C LEU A 110 -9.97 -2.30 -8.89
N SER A 111 -10.86 -1.68 -9.65
CA SER A 111 -10.46 -0.86 -10.80
C SER A 111 -9.51 0.25 -10.34
N PRO A 112 -8.33 0.41 -10.97
CA PRO A 112 -7.39 1.48 -10.62
C PRO A 112 -8.04 2.87 -10.68
N LEU A 113 -8.94 3.11 -11.63
CA LEU A 113 -9.65 4.37 -11.77
C LEU A 113 -10.54 4.66 -10.55
N ILE A 114 -11.34 3.67 -10.15
CA ILE A 114 -12.23 3.80 -9.00
C ILE A 114 -11.43 3.98 -7.71
N LEU A 115 -10.31 3.27 -7.60
CA LEU A 115 -9.42 3.39 -6.43
C LEU A 115 -8.83 4.80 -6.33
N ILE A 116 -8.36 5.38 -7.44
CA ILE A 116 -7.84 6.76 -7.46
C ILE A 116 -8.95 7.76 -7.09
N LEU A 117 -10.15 7.60 -7.65
CA LEU A 117 -11.30 8.45 -7.30
C LEU A 117 -11.65 8.35 -5.81
N ALA A 118 -11.66 7.15 -5.25
CA ALA A 118 -11.89 6.96 -3.81
C ALA A 118 -10.81 7.60 -2.96
N LEU A 119 -9.53 7.44 -3.33
CA LEU A 119 -8.42 8.11 -2.65
C LEU A 119 -8.59 9.63 -2.68
N MET A 120 -9.00 10.21 -3.82
CA MET A 120 -9.26 11.64 -3.93
C MET A 120 -10.42 12.08 -3.01
N VAL A 121 -11.56 11.37 -3.05
CA VAL A 121 -12.74 11.72 -2.27
C VAL A 121 -12.48 11.54 -0.77
N PHE A 122 -12.00 10.38 -0.33
CA PHE A 122 -11.76 10.12 1.08
C PHE A 122 -10.57 10.93 1.62
N GLY A 123 -9.54 11.15 0.79
CA GLY A 123 -8.43 12.01 1.12
C GLY A 123 -8.85 13.48 1.28
N TRP A 124 -9.80 13.95 0.47
CA TRP A 124 -10.34 15.30 0.60
C TRP A 124 -11.23 15.46 1.85
N ILE A 125 -12.03 14.44 2.18
CA ILE A 125 -12.95 14.50 3.34
C ILE A 125 -12.19 14.35 4.66
N TRP A 126 -11.28 13.37 4.76
CA TRP A 126 -10.63 12.96 6.01
C TRP A 126 -9.09 13.07 5.99
N GLY A 127 -8.51 13.67 4.96
CA GLY A 127 -7.06 13.83 4.84
C GLY A 127 -6.33 12.49 4.78
N ILE A 128 -5.21 12.38 5.49
CA ILE A 128 -4.35 11.19 5.50
C ILE A 128 -5.11 9.94 6.00
N ILE A 129 -5.98 10.10 6.99
CA ILE A 129 -6.79 8.99 7.51
C ILE A 129 -7.73 8.47 6.41
N GLY A 130 -8.33 9.36 5.61
CA GLY A 130 -9.17 8.99 4.47
C GLY A 130 -8.39 8.23 3.39
N LEU A 131 -7.16 8.61 3.11
CA LEU A 131 -6.28 7.89 2.19
C LEU A 131 -6.00 6.46 2.67
N LEU A 132 -5.71 6.29 3.96
CA LEU A 132 -5.45 4.97 4.56
C LEU A 132 -6.69 4.08 4.58
N LEU A 133 -7.87 4.66 4.77
CA LEU A 133 -9.14 3.93 4.86
C LEU A 133 -9.83 3.76 3.49
N ALA A 134 -9.37 4.42 2.43
CA ALA A 134 -10.03 4.41 1.12
C ALA A 134 -10.26 2.99 0.58
N VAL A 135 -9.25 2.13 0.67
CA VAL A 135 -9.34 0.74 0.16
C VAL A 135 -10.29 -0.10 1.01
N PRO A 136 -10.18 -0.17 2.35
CA PRO A 136 -11.16 -0.88 3.17
C PRO A 136 -12.60 -0.41 2.94
N MET A 137 -12.82 0.89 2.79
CA MET A 137 -14.15 1.45 2.53
C MET A 137 -14.69 1.04 1.16
N LEU A 138 -13.84 1.07 0.12
CA LEU A 138 -14.22 0.58 -1.21
C LEU A 138 -14.57 -0.91 -1.20
N VAL A 139 -13.80 -1.72 -0.47
CA VAL A 139 -14.09 -3.15 -0.30
C VAL A 139 -15.46 -3.34 0.35
N CYS A 140 -15.77 -2.57 1.40
CA CYS A 140 -17.10 -2.57 2.01
C CYS A 140 -18.21 -2.24 0.99
N VAL A 141 -18.03 -1.17 0.23
CA VAL A 141 -19.00 -0.75 -0.81
C VAL A 141 -19.18 -1.85 -1.85
N LYS A 142 -18.07 -2.44 -2.34
CA LYS A 142 -18.13 -3.55 -3.31
C LYS A 142 -18.91 -4.74 -2.75
N ILE A 143 -18.66 -5.17 -1.52
CA ILE A 143 -19.37 -6.28 -0.87
C ILE A 143 -20.86 -5.98 -0.74
N VAL A 144 -21.23 -4.77 -0.35
CA VAL A 144 -22.64 -4.35 -0.25
C VAL A 144 -23.32 -4.41 -1.61
N LEU A 145 -22.69 -3.82 -2.63
CA LEU A 145 -23.24 -3.79 -4.00
C LEU A 145 -23.41 -5.19 -4.61
N THR A 146 -22.49 -6.11 -4.34
CA THR A 146 -22.59 -7.51 -4.82
C THR A 146 -23.69 -8.31 -4.13
N ARG A 147 -24.24 -7.83 -3.01
CA ARG A 147 -25.27 -8.51 -2.23
C ARG A 147 -26.67 -7.90 -2.40
N LEU A 148 -26.77 -6.75 -3.07
CA LEU A 148 -28.04 -6.11 -3.37
C LEU A 148 -28.56 -6.57 -4.74
N ASP A 149 -29.75 -7.18 -4.75
CA ASP A 149 -30.42 -7.63 -5.97
C ASP A 149 -30.62 -6.43 -6.93
N GLY A 150 -30.17 -6.55 -8.17
CA GLY A 150 -30.26 -5.51 -9.18
C GLY A 150 -29.09 -4.52 -9.24
N MET A 151 -28.10 -4.61 -8.34
CA MET A 151 -26.91 -3.75 -8.32
C MET A 151 -25.63 -4.43 -8.79
N GLU A 152 -25.72 -5.64 -9.33
CA GLU A 152 -24.58 -6.40 -9.84
C GLU A 152 -23.79 -5.67 -10.94
N GLY A 153 -24.47 -4.85 -11.74
CA GLY A 153 -23.85 -4.01 -12.76
C GLY A 153 -22.92 -2.94 -12.16
N TRP A 154 -23.31 -2.36 -11.03
CA TRP A 154 -22.48 -1.39 -10.30
C TRP A 154 -21.28 -2.04 -9.62
N ALA A 155 -21.44 -3.26 -9.12
CA ALA A 155 -20.33 -4.02 -8.56
C ALA A 155 -19.26 -4.34 -9.61
N LYS A 156 -19.67 -4.62 -10.86
CA LYS A 156 -18.76 -4.83 -12.00
C LYS A 156 -18.01 -3.56 -12.42
N LEU A 157 -18.57 -2.38 -12.20
CA LEU A 157 -17.87 -1.12 -12.44
C LEU A 157 -16.72 -0.90 -11.47
N LEU A 158 -16.76 -1.53 -10.29
CA LEU A 158 -15.68 -1.47 -9.29
C LEU A 158 -14.52 -2.45 -9.59
N GLU A 159 -14.71 -3.36 -10.54
CA GLU A 159 -13.69 -4.31 -11.01
C GLU A 159 -12.86 -3.72 -12.16
#